data_b4c27bc8c04e75baddd1779eff912c84
#
_entry.id   b4c27bc8c04e75baddd1779eff912c84
#
_cell.length_a   1.000
_cell.length_b   1.000
_cell.length_c   1.000
_cell.angle_alpha   90.00
_cell.angle_beta   90.00
_cell.angle_gamma   90.00
#
_symmetry.space_group_name_H-M   'P 1'
#
loop_
_entity.id
_entity.type
_entity.pdbx_description
1 polymer ?
#
loop_
_entity_poly.entity_id
_entity_poly.type
_entity_poly.pdbx_seq_one_letter_code
_entity_poly.pdbx_strand_id
1 'polypeptide(L)'
;VPDVHLVATLMSLSRVIPEKNKAIAREVVRKVVDELMKKLSSPMQQAVTGALNRSSRRRNPRYNEIDWKTTIEKNLRNYQPEYKTIIPEVRIGFGRKRRALKDIVLCLDQSGSMGASVVYSGIFGSVLASIPSVQTRMVVFDTSVVDLTDDLQDPVDLLFGVQLGGGTDIDRALGYCQ
;
A
#
# COMPACT_ATOMS: atom_id res chain seq x y z
N VAL A 1 2.84 -2.29 20.99
CA VAL A 1 3.12 -1.38 19.86
C VAL A 1 4.34 -1.94 19.16
N PRO A 2 4.31 -2.23 17.85
CA PRO A 2 5.48 -2.75 17.14
C PRO A 2 6.62 -1.73 17.24
N ASP A 3 7.78 -2.19 17.71
CA ASP A 3 8.95 -1.33 17.90
C ASP A 3 9.79 -1.27 16.62
N VAL A 4 9.49 -0.26 15.80
CA VAL A 4 10.21 -0.03 14.54
C VAL A 4 11.65 0.42 14.78
N HIS A 5 11.92 1.10 15.90
CA HIS A 5 13.27 1.51 16.25
C HIS A 5 14.15 0.30 16.56
N LEU A 6 13.57 -0.75 17.19
CA LEU A 6 14.26 -2.02 17.41
C LEU A 6 14.66 -2.65 16.07
N VAL A 7 13.75 -2.67 15.09
CA VAL A 7 14.02 -3.19 13.74
C VAL A 7 15.13 -2.39 13.06
N ALA A 8 15.05 -1.06 13.08
CA ALA A 8 16.08 -0.19 12.50
C ALA A 8 17.47 -0.41 13.16
N THR A 9 17.49 -0.59 14.48
CA THR A 9 18.74 -0.92 15.20
C THR A 9 19.28 -2.28 14.80
N LEU A 10 18.44 -3.30 14.70
CA LEU A 10 18.85 -4.63 14.24
C LEU A 10 19.38 -4.61 12.79
N MET A 11 18.76 -3.80 11.92
CA MET A 11 19.27 -3.61 10.54
C MET A 11 20.64 -2.94 10.52
N SER A 12 20.85 -1.88 11.29
CA SER A 12 22.14 -1.19 11.37
C SER A 12 23.25 -2.09 11.92
N LEU A 13 22.91 -3.00 12.82
CA LEU A 13 23.82 -3.98 13.40
C LEU A 13 23.96 -5.27 12.58
N SER A 14 23.20 -5.45 11.51
CA SER A 14 23.14 -6.69 10.72
C SER A 14 24.50 -7.19 10.22
N ARG A 15 25.43 -6.27 9.97
CA ARG A 15 26.81 -6.58 9.55
C ARG A 15 27.69 -7.12 10.68
N VAL A 16 27.36 -6.78 11.92
CA VAL A 16 28.17 -7.13 13.12
C VAL A 16 27.60 -8.36 13.82
N ILE A 17 26.34 -8.70 13.57
CA ILE A 17 25.65 -9.85 14.18
C ILE A 17 26.26 -11.15 13.65
N PRO A 18 26.74 -12.06 14.54
CA PRO A 18 27.21 -13.38 14.15
C PRO A 18 26.11 -14.19 13.43
N GLU A 19 26.47 -15.02 12.46
CA GLU A 19 25.55 -15.84 11.67
C GLU A 19 24.55 -16.65 12.52
N LYS A 20 24.99 -17.16 13.67
CA LYS A 20 24.15 -17.92 14.61
C LYS A 20 22.99 -17.09 15.16
N ASN A 21 23.17 -15.78 15.29
CA ASN A 21 22.15 -14.87 15.87
C ASN A 21 21.31 -14.19 14.79
N LYS A 22 21.72 -14.23 13.52
CA LYS A 22 20.95 -13.66 12.40
C LYS A 22 19.55 -14.30 12.26
N ALA A 23 19.45 -15.59 12.49
CA ALA A 23 18.16 -16.29 12.44
C ALA A 23 17.20 -15.78 13.51
N ILE A 24 17.67 -15.53 14.72
CA ILE A 24 16.87 -14.98 15.82
C ILE A 24 16.47 -13.53 15.52
N ALA A 25 17.42 -12.71 15.02
CA ALA A 25 17.13 -11.34 14.62
C ALA A 25 16.05 -11.28 13.54
N ARG A 26 16.12 -12.14 12.52
CA ARG A 26 15.11 -12.25 11.46
C ARG A 26 13.74 -12.65 12.02
N GLU A 27 13.67 -13.55 13.00
CA GLU A 27 12.40 -13.94 13.62
C GLU A 27 11.75 -12.78 14.39
N VAL A 28 12.55 -12.00 15.13
CA VAL A 28 12.06 -10.80 15.84
C VAL A 28 11.54 -9.76 14.84
N VAL A 29 12.31 -9.49 13.79
CA VAL A 29 11.91 -8.57 12.71
C VAL A 29 10.61 -9.04 12.07
N ARG A 30 10.50 -10.35 11.75
CA ARG A 30 9.29 -10.92 11.13
C ARG A 30 8.03 -10.68 11.97
N LYS A 31 8.09 -10.85 13.27
CA LYS A 31 6.94 -10.57 14.17
C LYS A 31 6.47 -9.11 14.09
N VAL A 32 7.42 -8.18 14.09
CA VAL A 32 7.10 -6.73 13.97
C VAL A 32 6.53 -6.41 12.59
N VAL A 33 7.14 -6.95 11.54
CA VAL A 33 6.70 -6.79 10.15
C VAL A 33 5.27 -7.31 9.96
N ASP A 34 4.98 -8.54 10.43
CA ASP A 34 3.65 -9.14 10.30
C ASP A 34 2.57 -8.33 11.00
N GLU A 35 2.88 -7.75 12.17
CA GLU A 35 1.96 -6.90 12.89
C GLU A 35 1.68 -5.59 12.12
N LEU A 36 2.71 -4.97 11.56
CA LEU A 36 2.58 -3.77 10.73
C LEU A 36 1.84 -4.05 9.42
N MET A 37 2.15 -5.16 8.74
CA MET A 37 1.46 -5.60 7.53
C MET A 37 -0.05 -5.75 7.77
N LYS A 38 -0.46 -6.37 8.87
CA LYS A 38 -1.88 -6.50 9.25
C LYS A 38 -2.54 -5.15 9.47
N LYS A 39 -1.85 -4.19 10.09
CA LYS A 39 -2.39 -2.85 10.34
C LYS A 39 -2.52 -2.02 9.06
N LEU A 40 -1.58 -2.16 8.13
CA LEU A 40 -1.50 -1.33 6.92
C LEU A 40 -2.32 -1.89 5.74
N SER A 41 -2.46 -3.22 5.62
CA SER A 41 -3.09 -3.85 4.45
C SER A 41 -4.54 -3.40 4.23
N SER A 42 -5.37 -3.37 5.27
CA SER A 42 -6.79 -3.02 5.14
C SER A 42 -7.01 -1.54 4.74
N PRO A 43 -6.41 -0.54 5.41
CA PRO A 43 -6.52 0.86 4.99
C PRO A 43 -5.99 1.10 3.58
N MET A 44 -4.88 0.48 3.22
CA MET A 44 -4.27 0.64 1.90
C MET A 44 -5.12 0.04 0.79
N GLN A 45 -5.63 -1.18 0.97
CA GLN A 45 -6.57 -1.78 0.01
C GLN A 45 -7.81 -0.90 -0.18
N GLN A 46 -8.35 -0.34 0.89
CA GLN A 46 -9.49 0.59 0.81
C GLN A 46 -9.11 1.87 0.05
N ALA A 47 -7.96 2.45 0.31
CA ALA A 47 -7.49 3.65 -0.37
C ALA A 47 -7.27 3.40 -1.87
N VAL A 48 -6.67 2.27 -2.23
CA VAL A 48 -6.36 1.90 -3.62
C VAL A 48 -7.62 1.48 -4.39
N THR A 49 -8.51 0.67 -3.77
CA THR A 49 -9.68 0.10 -4.46
C THR A 49 -10.96 0.92 -4.30
N GLY A 50 -11.02 1.87 -3.37
CA GLY A 50 -12.25 2.28 -2.74
C GLY A 50 -12.86 3.62 -3.08
N ALA A 51 -12.27 4.47 -3.89
CA ALA A 51 -12.90 5.75 -4.21
C ALA A 51 -14.07 5.57 -5.21
N LEU A 52 -15.31 5.58 -4.72
CA LEU A 52 -16.49 5.72 -5.58
C LEU A 52 -16.40 7.02 -6.38
N ASN A 53 -16.41 6.91 -7.70
CA ASN A 53 -16.44 8.08 -8.55
C ASN A 53 -17.87 8.66 -8.62
N ARG A 54 -18.17 9.65 -7.79
CA ARG A 54 -19.48 10.31 -7.75
C ARG A 54 -19.84 11.04 -9.04
N SER A 55 -18.88 11.33 -9.90
CA SER A 55 -19.14 11.96 -11.22
C SER A 55 -19.53 10.95 -12.29
N SER A 56 -19.21 9.67 -12.13
CA SER A 56 -19.58 8.61 -13.08
C SER A 56 -20.83 7.89 -12.58
N ARG A 57 -21.95 8.11 -13.26
CA ARG A 57 -23.21 7.41 -12.97
C ARG A 57 -23.29 6.10 -13.72
N ARG A 58 -23.72 5.04 -13.02
CA ARG A 58 -23.92 3.71 -13.57
C ARG A 58 -25.38 3.30 -13.45
N ARG A 59 -25.93 2.72 -14.51
CA ARG A 59 -27.17 1.96 -14.46
C ARG A 59 -26.88 0.56 -13.92
N ASN A 60 -27.72 0.03 -13.03
CA ASN A 60 -27.51 -1.22 -12.32
C ASN A 60 -26.25 -1.24 -11.42
N PRO A 61 -26.16 -0.33 -10.44
CA PRO A 61 -25.11 -0.37 -9.43
C PRO A 61 -25.28 -1.55 -8.46
N ARG A 62 -24.22 -1.93 -7.78
CA ARG A 62 -24.32 -2.83 -6.61
C ARG A 62 -25.02 -2.10 -5.47
N TYR A 63 -25.58 -2.84 -4.51
CA TYR A 63 -26.37 -2.28 -3.41
C TYR A 63 -25.67 -1.14 -2.65
N ASN A 64 -24.38 -1.29 -2.38
CA ASN A 64 -23.54 -0.29 -1.70
C ASN A 64 -23.08 0.89 -2.60
N GLU A 65 -23.39 0.84 -3.88
CA GLU A 65 -23.06 1.87 -4.88
C GLU A 65 -24.30 2.71 -5.26
N ILE A 66 -25.49 2.37 -4.75
CA ILE A 66 -26.74 3.03 -5.10
C ILE A 66 -26.78 4.46 -4.53
N ASP A 67 -27.10 5.42 -5.39
CA ASP A 67 -27.52 6.76 -5.00
C ASP A 67 -29.02 6.70 -4.70
N TRP A 68 -29.35 6.43 -3.45
CA TRP A 68 -30.74 6.29 -3.03
C TRP A 68 -31.56 7.56 -3.27
N LYS A 69 -31.00 8.75 -3.06
CA LYS A 69 -31.68 10.00 -3.31
C LYS A 69 -32.15 10.11 -4.76
N THR A 70 -31.21 10.01 -5.70
CA THR A 70 -31.51 10.10 -7.14
C THR A 70 -32.38 8.92 -7.62
N THR A 71 -32.19 7.72 -7.04
CA THR A 71 -33.02 6.55 -7.37
C THR A 71 -34.46 6.77 -6.94
N ILE A 72 -34.70 7.25 -5.72
CA ILE A 72 -36.05 7.55 -5.21
C ILE A 72 -36.71 8.63 -6.06
N GLU A 73 -36.03 9.78 -6.28
CA GLU A 73 -36.55 10.89 -7.07
C GLU A 73 -37.00 10.45 -8.48
N LYS A 74 -36.24 9.58 -9.15
CA LYS A 74 -36.61 9.11 -10.49
C LYS A 74 -37.67 8.01 -10.53
N ASN A 75 -37.95 7.38 -9.39
CA ASN A 75 -38.97 6.32 -9.29
C ASN A 75 -40.17 6.73 -8.43
N LEU A 76 -40.38 8.02 -8.15
CA LEU A 76 -41.53 8.51 -7.36
C LEU A 76 -42.88 8.06 -7.94
N ARG A 77 -43.00 7.94 -9.25
CA ARG A 77 -44.21 7.42 -9.92
C ARG A 77 -44.55 5.98 -9.56
N ASN A 78 -43.58 5.21 -9.07
CA ASN A 78 -43.72 3.81 -8.68
C ASN A 78 -43.93 3.67 -7.16
N TYR A 79 -44.33 4.76 -6.48
CA TYR A 79 -44.66 4.72 -5.06
C TYR A 79 -45.91 3.88 -4.82
N GLN A 80 -45.84 2.95 -3.92
CA GLN A 80 -46.97 2.10 -3.51
C GLN A 80 -47.43 2.51 -2.11
N PRO A 81 -48.60 3.18 -2.01
CA PRO A 81 -49.13 3.71 -0.74
C PRO A 81 -49.39 2.59 0.29
N GLU A 82 -49.83 1.42 -0.17
CA GLU A 82 -50.15 0.25 0.70
C GLU A 82 -48.92 -0.22 1.49
N TYR A 83 -47.76 -0.25 0.84
CA TYR A 83 -46.50 -0.73 1.44
C TYR A 83 -45.60 0.44 1.90
N LYS A 84 -46.04 1.69 1.71
CA LYS A 84 -45.25 2.90 2.01
C LYS A 84 -43.82 2.83 1.47
N THR A 85 -43.65 2.25 0.29
CA THR A 85 -42.34 2.02 -0.32
C THR A 85 -42.34 2.37 -1.81
N ILE A 86 -41.14 2.51 -2.37
CA ILE A 86 -40.92 2.70 -3.81
C ILE A 86 -40.22 1.46 -4.35
N ILE A 87 -40.81 0.85 -5.38
CA ILE A 87 -40.17 -0.25 -6.11
C ILE A 87 -39.37 0.38 -7.26
N PRO A 88 -38.04 0.44 -7.18
CA PRO A 88 -37.26 1.12 -8.20
C PRO A 88 -37.16 0.28 -9.48
N GLU A 89 -37.72 0.77 -10.56
CA GLU A 89 -37.57 0.20 -11.89
C GLU A 89 -36.15 0.46 -12.44
N VAL A 90 -35.61 1.64 -12.16
CA VAL A 90 -34.26 2.05 -12.55
C VAL A 90 -33.46 2.38 -11.31
N ARG A 91 -32.37 1.63 -11.06
CA ARG A 91 -31.43 1.92 -9.99
C ARG A 91 -30.28 2.74 -10.55
N ILE A 92 -29.97 3.86 -9.91
CA ILE A 92 -28.89 4.77 -10.27
C ILE A 92 -27.88 4.75 -9.15
N GLY A 93 -26.64 4.63 -9.49
CA GLY A 93 -25.56 4.67 -8.52
C GLY A 93 -24.26 5.17 -9.12
N PHE A 94 -23.26 5.20 -8.27
CA PHE A 94 -21.95 5.69 -8.62
C PHE A 94 -21.12 4.57 -9.25
N GLY A 95 -20.37 4.87 -10.33
CA GLY A 95 -19.38 3.98 -10.88
C GLY A 95 -18.15 3.92 -9.97
N ARG A 96 -17.51 2.78 -9.87
CA ARG A 96 -16.15 2.73 -9.35
C ARG A 96 -15.23 3.27 -10.44
N LYS A 97 -14.45 4.29 -10.11
CA LYS A 97 -13.35 4.70 -10.97
C LYS A 97 -12.35 3.53 -10.94
N ARG A 98 -12.36 2.67 -11.96
CA ARG A 98 -11.17 1.90 -12.26
C ARG A 98 -10.11 2.94 -12.65
N ARG A 99 -9.38 3.45 -11.67
CA ARG A 99 -8.07 4.01 -11.97
C ARG A 99 -7.30 2.80 -12.50
N ALA A 100 -6.92 2.84 -13.77
CA ALA A 100 -5.72 2.14 -14.18
C ALA A 100 -4.65 2.74 -13.26
N LEU A 101 -4.34 2.04 -12.18
CA LEU A 101 -3.28 2.45 -11.30
C LEU A 101 -2.04 2.33 -12.16
N LYS A 102 -1.36 3.44 -12.32
CA LYS A 102 -0.06 3.48 -12.98
C LYS A 102 0.91 2.66 -12.15
N ASP A 103 1.92 2.16 -12.77
CA ASP A 103 3.05 1.56 -12.07
C ASP A 103 3.57 2.53 -11.01
N ILE A 104 3.84 2.03 -9.83
CA ILE A 104 4.37 2.80 -8.70
C ILE A 104 5.83 2.43 -8.53
N VAL A 105 6.70 3.42 -8.62
CA VAL A 105 8.11 3.28 -8.26
C VAL A 105 8.33 3.96 -6.93
N LEU A 106 8.77 3.19 -5.93
CA LEU A 106 9.18 3.68 -4.63
C LEU A 106 10.69 3.90 -4.64
N CYS A 107 11.10 5.14 -4.54
CA CYS A 107 12.52 5.51 -4.48
C CYS A 107 12.85 5.93 -3.05
N LEU A 108 13.66 5.15 -2.34
CA LEU A 108 13.92 5.30 -0.91
C LEU A 108 15.37 5.72 -0.65
N ASP A 109 15.51 6.79 0.09
CA ASP A 109 16.79 7.22 0.65
C ASP A 109 17.18 6.30 1.82
N GLN A 110 18.34 5.62 1.68
CA GLN A 110 18.89 4.73 2.71
C GLN A 110 20.01 5.38 3.55
N SER A 111 20.09 6.71 3.57
CA SER A 111 21.05 7.42 4.42
C SER A 111 20.90 7.02 5.89
N GLY A 112 21.98 7.07 6.67
CA GLY A 112 22.03 6.53 8.04
C GLY A 112 21.00 7.14 8.99
N SER A 113 20.56 8.38 8.77
CA SER A 113 19.52 9.06 9.55
C SER A 113 18.10 8.54 9.26
N MET A 114 17.89 7.82 8.16
CA MET A 114 16.58 7.40 7.66
C MET A 114 16.13 6.01 8.11
N GLY A 115 16.87 5.35 9.03
CA GLY A 115 16.66 3.95 9.39
C GLY A 115 15.21 3.56 9.71
N ALA A 116 14.53 4.33 10.59
CA ALA A 116 13.13 4.05 10.92
C ALA A 116 12.18 4.28 9.71
N SER A 117 12.45 5.32 8.91
CA SER A 117 11.67 5.64 7.71
C SER A 117 11.83 4.55 6.65
N VAL A 118 13.02 4.00 6.47
CA VAL A 118 13.30 2.90 5.53
C VAL A 118 12.52 1.65 5.92
N VAL A 119 12.44 1.31 7.22
CA VAL A 119 11.62 0.18 7.69
C VAL A 119 10.15 0.36 7.33
N TYR A 120 9.56 1.51 7.64
CA TYR A 120 8.16 1.79 7.28
C TYR A 120 7.94 1.75 5.77
N SER A 121 8.82 2.36 5.01
CA SER A 121 8.70 2.42 3.54
C SER A 121 8.87 1.05 2.89
N GLY A 122 9.77 0.20 3.41
CA GLY A 122 9.93 -1.17 2.95
C GLY A 122 8.68 -2.02 3.19
N ILE A 123 8.11 -1.95 4.40
CA ILE A 123 6.86 -2.64 4.74
C ILE A 123 5.70 -2.09 3.89
N PHE A 124 5.62 -0.78 3.72
CA PHE A 124 4.61 -0.13 2.88
C PHE A 124 4.70 -0.60 1.41
N GLY A 125 5.92 -0.69 0.88
CA GLY A 125 6.18 -1.21 -0.47
C GLY A 125 5.72 -2.66 -0.63
N SER A 126 6.01 -3.53 0.34
CA SER A 126 5.58 -4.93 0.32
C SER A 126 4.05 -5.06 0.40
N VAL A 127 3.37 -4.19 1.20
CA VAL A 127 1.90 -4.15 1.22
C VAL A 127 1.35 -3.68 -0.14
N LEU A 128 1.93 -2.66 -0.77
CA LEU A 128 1.53 -2.23 -2.12
C LEU A 128 1.73 -3.33 -3.16
N ALA A 129 2.86 -4.02 -3.12
CA ALA A 129 3.17 -5.13 -4.02
C ALA A 129 2.18 -6.31 -3.87
N SER A 130 1.60 -6.49 -2.67
CA SER A 130 0.56 -7.50 -2.42
C SER A 130 -0.80 -7.17 -3.04
N ILE A 131 -1.00 -5.95 -3.56
CA ILE A 131 -2.28 -5.53 -4.14
C ILE A 131 -2.28 -5.85 -5.65
N PRO A 132 -3.11 -6.79 -6.14
CA PRO A 132 -3.06 -7.26 -7.53
C PRO A 132 -3.31 -6.21 -8.62
N SER A 133 -3.85 -5.04 -8.24
CA SER A 133 -4.17 -3.95 -9.17
C SER A 133 -3.06 -2.89 -9.28
N VAL A 134 -1.93 -3.11 -8.62
CA VAL A 134 -0.77 -2.18 -8.58
C VAL A 134 0.48 -2.96 -8.96
N GLN A 135 1.24 -2.43 -9.90
CA GLN A 135 2.59 -2.90 -10.15
C GLN A 135 3.55 -2.00 -9.37
N THR A 136 4.18 -2.56 -8.35
CA THR A 136 5.08 -1.81 -7.49
C THR A 136 6.51 -2.19 -7.77
N ARG A 137 7.37 -1.19 -7.93
CA ARG A 137 8.82 -1.35 -8.00
C ARG A 137 9.45 -0.61 -6.84
N MET A 138 10.58 -1.10 -6.34
CA MET A 138 11.29 -0.49 -5.24
C MET A 138 12.77 -0.33 -5.57
N VAL A 139 13.23 0.89 -5.43
CA VAL A 139 14.61 1.27 -5.63
C VAL A 139 15.09 1.97 -4.36
N VAL A 140 16.22 1.56 -3.84
CA VAL A 140 16.89 2.25 -2.74
C VAL A 140 18.15 2.93 -3.25
N PHE A 141 18.48 4.06 -2.68
CA PHE A 141 19.66 4.81 -3.11
C PHE A 141 20.42 5.44 -1.94
N ASP A 142 21.71 5.56 -2.13
CA ASP A 142 22.65 6.36 -1.35
C ASP A 142 23.57 7.10 -2.34
N THR A 143 24.85 6.77 -2.42
CA THR A 143 25.79 7.12 -3.50
C THR A 143 25.67 6.15 -4.69
N SER A 144 24.99 5.03 -4.49
CA SER A 144 24.67 4.00 -5.48
C SER A 144 23.14 3.77 -5.52
N VAL A 145 22.67 3.10 -6.57
CA VAL A 145 21.26 2.78 -6.75
C VAL A 145 21.15 1.26 -6.80
N VAL A 146 20.23 0.71 -6.00
CA VAL A 146 19.96 -0.73 -5.92
C VAL A 146 18.47 -0.97 -6.13
N ASP A 147 18.13 -1.85 -7.06
CA ASP A 147 16.75 -2.29 -7.31
C ASP A 147 16.43 -3.48 -6.40
N LEU A 148 15.41 -3.32 -5.56
CA LEU A 148 14.91 -4.34 -4.63
C LEU A 148 13.50 -4.81 -4.99
N THR A 149 13.09 -4.65 -6.24
CA THR A 149 11.74 -5.01 -6.70
C THR A 149 11.45 -6.49 -6.49
N ASP A 150 12.42 -7.36 -6.71
CA ASP A 150 12.26 -8.82 -6.55
C ASP A 150 12.12 -9.21 -5.07
N ASP A 151 12.72 -8.45 -4.16
CA ASP A 151 12.69 -8.70 -2.72
C ASP A 151 11.38 -8.22 -2.05
N LEU A 152 10.52 -7.50 -2.78
CA LEU A 152 9.23 -6.99 -2.26
C LEU A 152 8.30 -8.12 -1.76
N GLN A 153 8.51 -9.35 -2.19
CA GLN A 153 7.68 -10.49 -1.78
C GLN A 153 7.96 -10.94 -0.35
N ASP A 154 9.19 -10.81 0.12
CA ASP A 154 9.54 -11.04 1.53
C ASP A 154 10.06 -9.76 2.17
N PRO A 155 9.22 -9.04 2.94
CA PRO A 155 9.60 -7.79 3.56
C PRO A 155 10.76 -7.93 4.56
N VAL A 156 11.01 -9.11 5.08
CA VAL A 156 12.15 -9.36 5.99
C VAL A 156 13.46 -9.39 5.20
N ASP A 157 13.47 -10.12 4.08
CA ASP A 157 14.65 -10.18 3.22
C ASP A 157 14.93 -8.81 2.59
N LEU A 158 13.90 -8.09 2.16
CA LEU A 158 14.01 -6.72 1.70
C LEU A 158 14.70 -5.82 2.73
N LEU A 159 14.24 -5.83 4.00
CA LEU A 159 14.83 -5.00 5.04
C LEU A 159 16.28 -5.37 5.35
N PHE A 160 16.64 -6.63 5.31
CA PHE A 160 18.04 -7.07 5.48
C PHE A 160 18.90 -6.83 4.22
N GLY A 161 18.30 -6.67 3.04
CA GLY A 161 18.98 -6.28 1.80
C GLY A 161 19.34 -4.78 1.78
N VAL A 162 18.59 -3.94 2.50
CA VAL A 162 18.87 -2.50 2.60
C VAL A 162 20.11 -2.27 3.46
N GLN A 163 21.08 -1.51 2.95
CA GLN A 163 22.29 -1.14 3.65
C GLN A 163 22.19 0.31 4.09
N LEU A 164 21.96 0.53 5.40
CA LEU A 164 21.93 1.90 5.94
C LEU A 164 23.35 2.51 5.95
N GLY A 165 23.52 3.66 5.31
CA GLY A 165 24.77 4.40 5.29
C GLY A 165 25.06 4.98 3.92
N GLY A 166 26.05 5.86 3.84
CA GLY A 166 26.46 6.53 2.60
C GLY A 166 25.94 7.97 2.48
N GLY A 167 26.25 8.59 1.36
CA GLY A 167 25.71 9.90 0.97
C GLY A 167 24.35 9.79 0.29
N THR A 168 23.89 10.89 -0.31
CA THR A 168 22.56 10.95 -0.97
C THR A 168 22.75 11.55 -2.36
N ASP A 169 22.60 10.73 -3.40
CA ASP A 169 22.65 11.15 -4.81
C ASP A 169 21.24 10.99 -5.44
N ILE A 170 20.44 12.03 -5.28
CA ILE A 170 19.05 12.06 -5.75
C ILE A 170 18.99 12.11 -7.29
N ASP A 171 19.89 12.81 -7.94
CA ASP A 171 19.88 12.97 -9.40
C ASP A 171 20.06 11.62 -10.09
N ARG A 172 21.03 10.85 -9.62
CA ARG A 172 21.26 9.47 -10.10
C ARG A 172 20.06 8.55 -9.86
N ALA A 173 19.42 8.65 -8.70
CA ALA A 173 18.25 7.84 -8.37
C ALA A 173 17.06 8.17 -9.26
N LEU A 174 16.78 9.45 -9.49
CA LEU A 174 15.71 9.88 -10.39
C LEU A 174 15.98 9.49 -11.84
N GLY A 175 17.23 9.61 -12.30
CA GLY A 175 17.63 9.17 -13.63
C GLY A 175 17.42 7.67 -13.86
N TYR A 176 17.61 6.84 -12.81
CA TYR A 176 17.34 5.40 -12.87
C TYR A 176 15.85 5.06 -12.92
N CYS A 177 15.00 5.87 -12.27
CA CYS A 177 13.56 5.63 -12.17
C CYS A 177 12.77 6.13 -13.41
N GLN A 178 13.39 6.83 -14.35
CA GLN A 178 12.76 7.33 -15.60
C GLN A 178 12.67 6.24 -16.67
#